data_ab3c6170b661cf7adc78ef5cd4d40c4b
#
_entry.id   ab3c6170b661cf7adc78ef5cd4d40c4b
#
_cell.length_a   1.000
_cell.length_b   1.000
_cell.length_c   1.000
_cell.angle_alpha   90.00
_cell.angle_beta   90.00
_cell.angle_gamma   90.00
#
_symmetry.space_group_name_H-M   'P 1'
#
loop_
_entity.id
_entity.type
_entity.pdbx_description
1 polymer ?
#
loop_
_entity_poly.entity_id
_entity_poly.type
_entity_poly.pdbx_seq_one_letter_code
_entity_poly.pdbx_strand_id
1 'polypeptide(L)'
;MRRLELAVICMLLLTATGCGGGPYRTVYTGRDEGYLRFSGGRPGQTVYVDGGQQGSTEEFSGKPGVLATTPGLRTIEVREGDRVIMRDKVFIGAGVTKIIDLP
;
A
#
# COMPACT_ATOMS: atom_id res chain seq x y z
N MET A 1 54.99 17.12 1.46
CA MET A 1 54.55 17.30 1.23
C MET A 1 53.69 16.81 0.58
N ARG A 2 53.40 16.68 0.13
CA ARG A 2 52.72 16.26 -0.56
C ARG A 2 52.06 15.10 -0.20
N ARG A 3 52.40 14.48 0.42
CA ARG A 3 51.97 13.37 0.75
C ARG A 3 50.78 13.48 1.50
N LEU A 4 50.63 14.22 2.03
CA LEU A 4 49.62 14.37 2.83
C LEU A 4 48.39 14.48 2.19
N GLU A 5 48.40 14.96 1.30
CA GLU A 5 47.27 15.20 0.73
C GLU A 5 46.61 14.01 0.37
N LEU A 6 47.24 13.20 0.06
CA LEU A 6 46.65 12.11 -0.32
C LEU A 6 45.90 11.48 0.67
N ALA A 7 46.29 11.56 1.63
CA ALA A 7 45.62 10.94 2.64
C ALA A 7 44.30 11.37 2.66
N VAL A 8 44.13 12.39 2.62
CA VAL A 8 42.90 12.92 2.70
C VAL A 8 42.05 12.35 1.82
N ILE A 9 42.37 12.22 0.82
CA ILE A 9 41.60 11.76 -0.06
C ILE A 9 41.03 10.55 0.28
N CYS A 10 41.69 9.79 0.65
CA CYS A 10 41.14 8.64 0.91
C CYS A 10 40.05 8.66 1.75
N MET A 11 40.12 9.27 2.59
CA MET A 11 39.16 9.23 3.43
C MET A 11 37.91 9.48 2.97
N LEU A 12 37.85 10.23 2.35
CA LEU A 12 36.65 10.58 2.00
C LEU A 12 35.92 9.60 1.40
N LEU A 13 36.42 8.96 0.83
CA LEU A 13 35.70 8.15 0.17
C LEU A 13 34.94 7.29 0.98
N LEU A 14 35.34 7.02 1.87
CA LEU A 14 34.64 6.17 2.54
C LEU A 14 33.44 6.53 2.87
N THR A 15 33.41 7.34 3.08
CA THR A 15 32.25 7.76 3.44
C THR A 15 31.24 7.45 2.68
N ALA A 16 31.39 7.72 1.97
CA ALA A 16 30.40 7.60 1.21
C ALA A 16 29.82 6.41 1.29
N THR A 17 30.27 5.96 1.46
CA THR A 17 29.76 4.87 1.41
C THR A 17 28.75 4.56 2.06
N GLY A 18 28.72 4.68 2.53
CA GLY A 18 27.83 4.35 2.90
C GLY A 18 26.99 4.39 2.81
N CYS A 19 26.73 4.42 2.84
CA CYS A 19 26.00 4.46 2.82
C CYS A 19 25.02 4.22 2.38
N GLY A 20 24.77 4.55 2.24
CA GLY A 20 23.82 4.48 1.64
C GLY A 20 23.13 3.38 1.81
N GLY A 21 22.69 3.09 1.26
CA GLY A 21 22.06 2.01 1.27
C GLY A 21 21.72 1.64 2.40
N GLY A 22 21.78 2.16 2.91
CA GLY A 22 21.43 1.72 3.88
C GLY A 22 21.39 0.48 4.18
N PRO A 23 21.67 0.22 5.24
CA PRO A 23 21.66 -1.04 5.70
C PRO A 23 20.36 -1.65 5.59
N TYR A 24 19.41 -0.99 5.49
CA TYR A 24 18.23 -1.67 5.42
C TYR A 24 17.40 -1.06 4.41
N ARG A 25 16.59 -1.76 3.84
CA ARG A 25 15.79 -1.20 2.92
C ARG A 25 14.63 -2.04 2.94
N THR A 26 13.53 -1.57 2.73
CA THR A 26 12.30 -2.29 2.76
C THR A 26 11.98 -2.76 1.38
N VAL A 27 11.76 -4.01 1.26
CA VAL A 27 11.40 -4.58 -0.02
C VAL A 27 10.06 -5.18 0.14
N TYR A 28 9.10 -4.76 -0.64
CA TYR A 28 7.77 -5.30 -0.55
C TYR A 28 7.49 -6.20 -1.71
N THR A 29 6.91 -7.32 -1.44
CA THR A 29 6.52 -8.22 -2.47
C THR A 29 5.02 -8.33 -2.37
N GLY A 30 4.42 -8.95 -3.32
CA GLY A 30 2.98 -9.09 -3.28
C GLY A 30 2.49 -9.79 -2.06
N ARG A 31 3.34 -10.59 -1.45
CA ARG A 31 2.89 -11.29 -0.27
C ARG A 31 2.72 -10.40 0.92
N ASP A 32 3.30 -9.21 0.90
CA ASP A 32 3.18 -8.31 2.03
C ASP A 32 1.94 -7.46 1.94
N GLU A 33 1.11 -7.67 0.95
CA GLU A 33 -0.11 -6.89 0.82
C GLU A 33 -1.30 -7.62 1.40
N GLY A 34 -2.32 -6.87 1.76
CA GLY A 34 -3.59 -7.45 2.09
C GLY A 34 -4.53 -7.21 0.93
N TYR A 35 -5.67 -7.87 0.94
CA TYR A 35 -6.59 -7.79 -0.17
C TYR A 35 -8.02 -7.63 0.29
N LEU A 36 -8.79 -6.91 -0.50
CA LEU A 36 -10.20 -6.71 -0.23
C LEU A 36 -11.01 -7.20 -1.41
N ARG A 37 -12.10 -7.87 -1.14
CA ARG A 37 -13.03 -8.28 -2.15
C ARG A 37 -14.40 -7.82 -1.72
N PHE A 38 -15.16 -7.24 -2.61
CA PHE A 38 -16.45 -6.70 -2.29
C PHE A 38 -17.56 -7.58 -2.86
N SER A 39 -18.48 -7.94 -2.00
CA SER A 39 -19.60 -8.78 -2.40
C SER A 39 -20.86 -7.93 -2.38
N GLY A 40 -21.68 -8.07 -3.37
CA GLY A 40 -22.95 -7.32 -3.41
C GLY A 40 -22.81 -5.93 -3.98
N GLY A 41 -21.75 -5.63 -4.69
CA GLY A 41 -21.58 -4.33 -5.27
C GLY A 41 -22.50 -4.11 -6.47
N ARG A 42 -22.74 -2.85 -6.75
CA ARG A 42 -23.61 -2.46 -7.87
C ARG A 42 -22.89 -1.41 -8.72
N PRO A 43 -23.34 -1.21 -9.94
CA PRO A 43 -22.75 -0.17 -10.78
C PRO A 43 -22.87 1.18 -10.10
N GLY A 44 -21.87 2.01 -10.29
CA GLY A 44 -21.88 3.35 -9.71
C GLY A 44 -21.34 3.46 -8.32
N GLN A 45 -20.85 2.38 -7.75
CA GLN A 45 -20.28 2.42 -6.42
C GLN A 45 -18.77 2.52 -6.50
N THR A 46 -18.18 3.41 -5.71
CA THR A 46 -16.75 3.65 -5.72
C THR A 46 -16.16 3.34 -4.35
N VAL A 47 -15.01 2.71 -4.36
CA VAL A 47 -14.31 2.29 -3.15
C VAL A 47 -13.22 3.28 -2.81
N TYR A 48 -13.15 3.66 -1.54
CA TYR A 48 -12.10 4.52 -1.02
C TYR A 48 -11.41 3.80 0.13
N VAL A 49 -10.09 3.87 0.17
CA VAL A 49 -9.33 3.31 1.28
C VAL A 49 -8.53 4.46 1.87
N ASP A 50 -8.72 4.73 3.14
CA ASP A 50 -8.07 5.81 3.86
C ASP A 50 -8.24 7.14 3.10
N GLY A 51 -9.39 7.31 2.49
CA GLY A 51 -9.70 8.55 1.79
C GLY A 51 -9.27 8.58 0.33
N GLY A 52 -8.56 7.59 -0.13
CA GLY A 52 -8.11 7.58 -1.51
C GLY A 52 -8.99 6.72 -2.39
N GLN A 53 -9.41 7.25 -3.51
CA GLN A 53 -10.27 6.51 -4.42
C GLN A 53 -9.51 5.38 -5.08
N GLN A 54 -10.10 4.20 -5.10
CA GLN A 54 -9.43 3.02 -5.65
C GLN A 54 -10.07 2.52 -6.94
N GLY A 55 -11.36 2.56 -7.04
CA GLY A 55 -12.06 2.04 -8.20
C GLY A 55 -13.46 1.66 -7.82
N SER A 56 -14.09 0.81 -8.62
CA SER A 56 -15.46 0.44 -8.38
C SER A 56 -15.57 -0.86 -7.61
N THR A 57 -16.69 -1.05 -6.93
CA THR A 57 -16.90 -2.29 -6.21
C THR A 57 -16.96 -3.48 -7.16
N GLU A 58 -17.37 -3.24 -8.40
CA GLU A 58 -17.44 -4.33 -9.35
C GLU A 58 -16.07 -4.79 -9.78
N GLU A 59 -15.11 -3.89 -9.87
CA GLU A 59 -13.75 -4.28 -10.22
C GLU A 59 -13.16 -5.19 -9.17
N PHE A 60 -13.57 -5.03 -7.95
CA PHE A 60 -12.98 -5.77 -6.85
C PHE A 60 -13.91 -6.83 -6.30
N SER A 61 -14.73 -7.39 -7.15
CA SER A 61 -15.67 -8.41 -6.70
C SER A 61 -15.07 -9.82 -6.72
N GLY A 62 -13.83 -9.91 -7.12
CA GLY A 62 -13.19 -11.21 -7.29
C GLY A 62 -13.10 -11.57 -8.75
N LYS A 63 -13.87 -10.90 -9.60
CA LYS A 63 -13.86 -11.12 -11.02
C LYS A 63 -14.04 -9.77 -11.68
N PRO A 64 -12.99 -9.15 -12.14
CA PRO A 64 -11.72 -9.79 -12.46
C PRO A 64 -10.73 -9.83 -11.33
N GLY A 65 -10.90 -9.03 -10.29
CA GLY A 65 -9.85 -9.04 -9.32
C GLY A 65 -10.24 -8.60 -7.94
N VAL A 66 -9.25 -8.38 -7.11
CA VAL A 66 -9.40 -7.92 -5.76
C VAL A 66 -8.55 -6.67 -5.60
N LEU A 67 -8.82 -5.91 -4.56
CA LEU A 67 -8.07 -4.69 -4.30
C LEU A 67 -6.91 -4.98 -3.36
N ALA A 68 -5.71 -4.68 -3.79
CA ALA A 68 -4.54 -4.84 -2.94
C ALA A 68 -4.35 -3.58 -2.12
N THR A 69 -4.01 -3.73 -0.87
CA THR A 69 -3.82 -2.60 -0.01
C THR A 69 -2.77 -2.92 1.04
N THR A 70 -2.25 -1.89 1.67
CA THR A 70 -1.29 -2.07 2.73
C THR A 70 -1.97 -2.74 3.93
N PRO A 71 -1.35 -3.73 4.51
CA PRO A 71 -1.95 -4.40 5.66
C PRO A 71 -2.10 -3.45 6.85
N GLY A 72 -2.98 -3.80 7.74
CA GLY A 72 -3.20 -3.03 8.94
C GLY A 72 -4.64 -2.56 9.02
N LEU A 73 -4.88 -1.62 9.90
CA LEU A 73 -6.22 -1.09 10.08
C LEU A 73 -6.45 -0.02 9.03
N ARG A 74 -7.46 -0.21 8.20
CA ARG A 74 -7.74 0.71 7.10
C ARG A 74 -9.19 1.17 7.19
N THR A 75 -9.43 2.41 6.80
CA THR A 75 -10.79 2.91 6.73
C THR A 75 -11.30 2.66 5.33
N ILE A 76 -12.35 1.85 5.23
CA ILE A 76 -12.92 1.49 3.95
C ILE A 76 -14.24 2.24 3.81
N GLU A 77 -14.40 2.89 2.68
CA GLU A 77 -15.61 3.64 2.44
C GLU A 77 -16.11 3.33 1.04
N VAL A 78 -17.40 3.14 0.90
CA VAL A 78 -17.99 2.92 -0.40
C VAL A 78 -19.05 3.98 -0.60
N ARG A 79 -18.99 4.66 -1.73
CA ARG A 79 -19.93 5.71 -2.05
C ARG A 79 -20.68 5.37 -3.31
N GLU A 80 -21.92 5.79 -3.35
CA GLU A 80 -22.73 5.65 -4.54
C GLU A 80 -23.13 7.08 -4.88
N GLY A 81 -22.51 7.64 -5.90
CA GLY A 81 -22.65 9.04 -6.17
C GLY A 81 -22.05 9.81 -5.00
N ASP A 82 -22.81 10.72 -4.44
CA ASP A 82 -22.34 11.48 -3.30
C ASP A 82 -22.67 10.84 -1.98
N ARG A 83 -23.32 9.71 -2.00
CA ARG A 83 -23.80 9.13 -0.77
C ARG A 83 -22.87 8.06 -0.28
N VAL A 84 -22.54 8.10 1.00
CA VAL A 84 -21.73 7.06 1.61
C VAL A 84 -22.65 5.94 2.01
N ILE A 85 -22.47 4.77 1.42
CA ILE A 85 -23.34 3.66 1.77
C ILE A 85 -22.68 2.74 2.79
N MET A 86 -21.36 2.88 2.98
CA MET A 86 -20.67 2.09 3.96
C MET A 86 -19.38 2.80 4.33
N ARG A 87 -19.03 2.79 5.60
CA ARG A 87 -17.74 3.28 6.06
C ARG A 87 -17.40 2.50 7.32
N ASP A 88 -16.24 1.89 7.34
CA ASP A 88 -15.87 1.08 8.48
C ASP A 88 -14.37 0.98 8.56
N LYS A 89 -13.85 0.70 9.74
CA LYS A 89 -12.44 0.42 9.90
C LYS A 89 -12.28 -1.07 9.94
N VAL A 90 -11.41 -1.55 9.09
CA VAL A 90 -11.24 -2.98 8.90
C VAL A 90 -9.78 -3.32 9.04
N PHE A 91 -9.48 -4.37 9.76
CA PHE A 91 -8.12 -4.84 9.86
C PHE A 91 -7.87 -5.84 8.75
N ILE A 92 -6.82 -5.60 7.98
CA ILE A 92 -6.49 -6.45 6.85
C ILE A 92 -5.12 -7.03 7.09
N GLY A 93 -5.04 -8.34 7.18
CA GLY A 93 -3.76 -8.99 7.42
C GLY A 93 -2.97 -9.15 6.16
N ALA A 94 -1.66 -9.26 6.29
CA ALA A 94 -0.80 -9.49 5.15
C ALA A 94 -1.12 -10.87 4.55
N GLY A 95 -1.30 -10.90 3.25
CA GLY A 95 -1.60 -12.15 2.58
C GLY A 95 -3.03 -12.61 2.73
N VAL A 96 -3.86 -11.82 3.39
CA VAL A 96 -5.23 -12.22 3.66
C VAL A 96 -6.19 -11.45 2.77
N THR A 97 -7.22 -12.11 2.28
CA THR A 97 -8.29 -11.46 1.54
C THR A 97 -9.47 -11.29 2.47
N LYS A 98 -9.86 -10.05 2.67
CA LYS A 98 -11.01 -9.76 3.52
C LYS A 98 -12.18 -9.50 2.62
N ILE A 99 -13.30 -10.15 2.89
CA ILE A 99 -14.49 -9.98 2.08
C ILE A 99 -15.42 -9.00 2.76
N ILE A 100 -15.81 -7.98 2.04
CA ILE A 100 -16.70 -6.95 2.55
C ILE A 100 -18.06 -7.17 1.91
N ASP A 101 -19.04 -7.46 2.71
CA ASP A 101 -20.40 -7.66 2.20
C ASP A 101 -21.13 -6.33 2.24
N LEU A 102 -21.56 -5.87 1.08
CA LEU A 102 -22.22 -4.58 0.98
C LEU A 102 -23.70 -4.74 1.20
N PRO A 103 -24.33 -3.68 1.75
CA PRO A 103 -25.76 -3.75 2.03
C PRO A 103 -26.61 -3.77 0.78
#